data_314715188bf6171b1eb6ae0ae2331f87
#
_entry.id   314715188bf6171b1eb6ae0ae2331f87
#
_cell.length_a   1.000
_cell.length_b   1.000
_cell.length_c   1.000
_cell.angle_alpha   90.00
_cell.angle_beta   90.00
_cell.angle_gamma   90.00
#
_symmetry.space_group_name_H-M   'P 1'
#
loop_
_entity.id
_entity.type
_entity.pdbx_description
1 polymer ?
#
loop_
_entity_poly.entity_id
_entity_poly.type
_entity_poly.pdbx_seq_one_letter_code
_entity_poly.pdbx_strand_id
1 'polypeptide(L)'
;VATVRPDGAPHVTPIGSVLLLEPGQGIYFEEYTTRTPQHLARDARVCVLAVNSSRWFWLTALLRGRFAAPPAVRLLGTAGARRPATAGELARFQQRVRAVRRTRGHALLWANLRTVRELHFDAWEPIVIGAMTRGVWAAADVAAAPRPDRAARA
;
A
#
# COMPACT_ATOMS: atom_id res chain seq x y z
N VAL A 1 1.15 -2.41 -5.11
CA VAL A 1 2.23 -3.00 -4.32
C VAL A 1 3.38 -3.35 -5.25
N ALA A 2 4.58 -2.90 -4.92
CA ALA A 2 5.81 -3.26 -5.62
C ALA A 2 6.55 -4.35 -4.85
N THR A 3 7.15 -5.29 -5.57
CA THR A 3 7.96 -6.40 -5.06
C THR A 3 9.21 -6.57 -5.93
N VAL A 4 10.16 -7.38 -5.51
CA VAL A 4 11.39 -7.67 -6.24
C VAL A 4 11.28 -9.05 -6.89
N ARG A 5 11.52 -9.11 -8.20
CA ARG A 5 11.57 -10.38 -8.95
C ARG A 5 12.83 -11.19 -8.62
N PRO A 6 12.85 -12.49 -8.94
CA PRO A 6 14.07 -13.32 -8.76
C PRO A 6 15.31 -12.83 -9.49
N ASP A 7 15.14 -12.10 -10.59
CA ASP A 7 16.20 -11.48 -11.38
C ASP A 7 16.61 -10.08 -10.87
N GLY A 8 16.04 -9.64 -9.75
CA GLY A 8 16.27 -8.32 -9.16
C GLY A 8 15.46 -7.18 -9.77
N ALA A 9 14.72 -7.43 -10.84
CA ALA A 9 13.89 -6.40 -11.46
C ALA A 9 12.67 -6.03 -10.60
N PRO A 10 12.22 -4.77 -10.62
CA PRO A 10 11.00 -4.37 -9.92
C PRO A 10 9.77 -4.96 -10.59
N HIS A 11 8.78 -5.33 -9.78
CA HIS A 11 7.47 -5.76 -10.21
C HIS A 11 6.39 -4.99 -9.48
N VAL A 12 5.39 -4.50 -10.19
CA VAL A 12 4.27 -3.73 -9.62
C VAL A 12 2.96 -4.42 -9.94
N THR A 13 2.16 -4.63 -8.90
CA THR A 13 0.81 -5.21 -8.99
C THR A 13 -0.20 -4.25 -8.39
N PRO A 14 -1.29 -3.90 -9.09
CA PRO A 14 -2.40 -3.16 -8.50
C PRO A 14 -3.14 -4.06 -7.50
N ILE A 15 -3.14 -3.70 -6.22
CA ILE A 15 -3.84 -4.42 -5.17
C ILE A 15 -4.82 -3.47 -4.49
N GLY A 16 -6.11 -3.62 -4.80
CA GLY A 16 -7.17 -2.80 -4.21
C GLY A 16 -7.61 -3.24 -2.81
N SER A 17 -7.13 -4.38 -2.35
CA SER A 17 -7.55 -5.01 -1.09
C SER A 17 -6.63 -4.72 0.11
N VAL A 18 -5.70 -3.78 -0.02
CA VAL A 18 -4.82 -3.39 1.11
C VAL A 18 -5.66 -2.71 2.19
N LEU A 19 -5.54 -3.18 3.43
CA LEU A 19 -6.07 -2.55 4.64
C LEU A 19 -4.91 -2.22 5.58
N LEU A 20 -4.86 -0.98 6.05
CA LEU A 20 -4.02 -0.58 7.17
C LEU A 20 -4.80 -0.87 8.45
N LEU A 21 -4.20 -1.58 9.38
CA LEU A 21 -4.83 -2.01 10.64
C LEU A 21 -4.41 -1.07 11.77
N GLU A 22 -3.13 -1.00 12.04
CA GLU A 22 -2.47 -0.18 13.06
C GLU A 22 -1.26 0.54 12.44
N PRO A 23 -0.65 1.51 13.12
CA PRO A 23 0.58 2.14 12.66
C PRO A 23 1.65 1.07 12.37
N GLY A 24 2.22 1.10 11.18
CA GLY A 24 3.22 0.13 10.75
C GLY A 24 2.69 -1.25 10.36
N GLN A 25 1.38 -1.50 10.43
CA GLN A 25 0.79 -2.81 10.13
C GLN A 25 -0.32 -2.72 9.09
N GLY A 26 -0.36 -3.71 8.23
CA GLY A 26 -1.42 -3.86 7.24
C GLY A 26 -1.57 -5.29 6.77
N ILE A 27 -2.56 -5.50 5.95
CA ILE A 27 -2.80 -6.75 5.23
C ILE A 27 -3.25 -6.46 3.79
N TYR A 28 -3.13 -7.44 2.92
CA TYR A 28 -3.90 -7.48 1.68
C TYR A 28 -4.46 -8.88 1.44
N PHE A 29 -5.59 -8.96 0.72
CA PHE A 29 -6.17 -10.26 0.35
C PHE A 29 -5.45 -10.83 -0.87
N GLU A 30 -4.94 -12.08 -0.73
CA GLU A 30 -3.99 -12.71 -1.66
C GLU A 30 -4.64 -13.80 -2.54
N GLU A 31 -5.90 -13.66 -2.93
CA GLU A 31 -6.57 -14.67 -3.76
C GLU A 31 -6.14 -14.63 -5.24
N TYR A 32 -5.93 -13.44 -5.80
CA TYR A 32 -5.79 -13.26 -7.25
C TYR A 32 -4.37 -12.93 -7.72
N THR A 33 -3.42 -12.89 -6.82
CA THR A 33 -2.02 -12.61 -7.15
C THR A 33 -1.27 -13.92 -7.36
N THR A 34 -0.75 -14.16 -8.57
CA THR A 34 -0.02 -15.40 -8.87
C THR A 34 1.49 -15.23 -8.76
N ARG A 35 2.04 -14.12 -9.22
CA ARG A 35 3.49 -13.85 -9.21
C ARG A 35 4.00 -13.23 -7.92
N THR A 36 3.19 -12.35 -7.31
CA THR A 36 3.56 -11.66 -6.06
C THR A 36 3.95 -12.63 -4.94
N PRO A 37 3.21 -13.73 -4.65
CA PRO A 37 3.63 -14.71 -3.65
C PRO A 37 4.98 -15.38 -3.95
N GLN A 38 5.28 -15.63 -5.23
CA GLN A 38 6.55 -16.23 -5.64
C GLN A 38 7.73 -15.28 -5.42
N HIS A 39 7.54 -13.99 -5.67
CA HIS A 39 8.55 -12.97 -5.40
C HIS A 39 8.80 -12.86 -3.89
N LEU A 40 7.71 -12.77 -3.10
CA LEU A 40 7.78 -12.61 -1.65
C LEU A 40 8.38 -13.83 -0.92
N ALA A 41 8.31 -15.00 -1.52
CA ALA A 41 8.97 -16.19 -0.98
C ALA A 41 10.51 -16.10 -1.03
N ARG A 42 11.06 -15.24 -1.91
CA ARG A 42 12.51 -15.03 -2.08
C ARG A 42 12.99 -13.72 -1.49
N ASP A 43 12.17 -12.68 -1.61
CA ASP A 43 12.49 -11.34 -1.12
C ASP A 43 11.21 -10.73 -0.53
N ALA A 44 11.16 -10.67 0.78
CA ALA A 44 9.98 -10.18 1.51
C ALA A 44 9.80 -8.66 1.41
N ARG A 45 10.73 -7.91 0.84
CA ARG A 45 10.64 -6.45 0.71
C ARG A 45 9.47 -6.03 -0.15
N VAL A 46 8.72 -5.06 0.34
CA VAL A 46 7.57 -4.47 -0.35
C VAL A 46 7.61 -2.96 -0.30
N CYS A 47 7.04 -2.34 -1.33
CA CYS A 47 6.69 -0.93 -1.30
C CYS A 47 5.21 -0.79 -1.71
N VAL A 48 4.42 -0.17 -0.86
CA VAL A 48 3.01 0.11 -1.14
C VAL A 48 2.84 1.59 -1.44
N LEU A 49 2.42 1.92 -2.66
CA LEU A 49 2.02 3.28 -3.02
C LEU A 49 0.54 3.46 -2.67
N ALA A 50 0.27 4.31 -1.68
CA ALA A 50 -1.07 4.73 -1.30
C ALA A 50 -1.35 6.12 -1.84
N VAL A 51 -2.34 6.23 -2.73
CA VAL A 51 -2.72 7.49 -3.39
C VAL A 51 -4.02 8.00 -2.80
N ASN A 52 -4.11 9.30 -2.56
CA ASN A 52 -5.36 9.94 -2.17
C ASN A 52 -6.32 9.94 -3.35
N SER A 53 -7.39 9.18 -3.27
CA SER A 53 -8.39 9.02 -4.33
C SER A 53 -9.53 10.05 -4.28
N SER A 54 -9.51 11.00 -3.36
CA SER A 54 -10.54 12.03 -3.22
C SER A 54 -10.49 13.03 -4.37
N ARG A 55 -11.54 13.09 -5.17
CA ARG A 55 -11.66 14.06 -6.29
C ARG A 55 -11.63 15.50 -5.78
N TRP A 56 -12.23 15.77 -4.63
CA TRP A 56 -12.21 17.09 -4.00
C TRP A 56 -10.83 17.51 -3.53
N PHE A 57 -10.05 16.59 -2.99
CA PHE A 57 -8.67 16.83 -2.61
C PHE A 57 -7.85 17.30 -3.82
N TRP A 58 -7.95 16.60 -4.95
CA TRP A 58 -7.25 16.96 -6.17
C TRP A 58 -7.73 18.28 -6.76
N LEU A 59 -9.06 18.48 -6.85
CA LEU A 59 -9.64 19.72 -7.38
C LEU A 59 -9.19 20.94 -6.56
N THR A 60 -9.30 20.87 -5.24
CA THR A 60 -8.89 21.99 -4.36
C THR A 60 -7.39 22.25 -4.41
N ALA A 61 -6.56 21.21 -4.54
CA ALA A 61 -5.12 21.37 -4.72
C ALA A 61 -4.77 22.07 -6.03
N LEU A 62 -5.42 21.69 -7.14
CA LEU A 62 -5.23 22.30 -8.44
C LEU A 62 -5.66 23.77 -8.44
N LEU A 63 -6.81 24.11 -7.83
CA LEU A 63 -7.30 25.48 -7.74
C LEU A 63 -6.37 26.37 -6.87
N ARG A 64 -5.76 25.80 -5.83
CA ARG A 64 -4.87 26.52 -4.91
C ARG A 64 -3.40 26.51 -5.35
N GLY A 65 -3.05 25.72 -6.37
CA GLY A 65 -1.67 25.53 -6.83
C GLY A 65 -0.77 24.83 -5.79
N ARG A 66 -1.35 24.21 -4.74
CA ARG A 66 -0.61 23.50 -3.69
C ARG A 66 -1.44 22.39 -3.05
N PHE A 67 -0.78 21.36 -2.56
CA PHE A 67 -1.39 20.34 -1.73
C PHE A 67 -1.40 20.72 -0.25
N ALA A 68 -2.48 20.41 0.45
CA ALA A 68 -2.60 20.59 1.90
C ALA A 68 -2.07 19.37 2.70
N ALA A 69 -1.94 18.22 2.03
CA ALA A 69 -1.43 16.97 2.57
C ALA A 69 -0.76 16.16 1.44
N PRO A 70 0.05 15.11 1.72
CA PRO A 70 0.68 14.31 0.67
C PRO A 70 -0.36 13.76 -0.32
N PRO A 71 -0.20 13.96 -1.64
CA PRO A 71 -1.09 13.40 -2.64
C PRO A 71 -0.99 11.87 -2.69
N ALA A 72 0.16 11.35 -2.31
CA ALA A 72 0.42 9.93 -2.14
C ALA A 72 1.57 9.73 -1.16
N VAL A 73 1.65 8.53 -0.59
CA VAL A 73 2.77 8.09 0.25
C VAL A 73 3.27 6.73 -0.22
N ARG A 74 4.57 6.49 -0.08
CA ARG A 74 5.16 5.15 -0.14
C ARG A 74 5.26 4.62 1.27
N LEU A 75 4.76 3.41 1.48
CA LEU A 75 4.98 2.65 2.70
C LEU A 75 6.02 1.58 2.36
N LEU A 76 7.15 1.61 3.05
CA LEU A 76 8.28 0.71 2.84
C LEU A 76 8.31 -0.31 3.97
N GLY A 77 8.56 -1.58 3.64
CA GLY A 77 8.57 -2.62 4.66
C GLY A 77 8.68 -4.02 4.07
N THR A 78 8.16 -4.99 4.80
CA THR A 78 8.23 -6.40 4.46
C THR A 78 6.86 -7.07 4.48
N ALA A 79 6.70 -8.08 3.64
CA ALA A 79 5.55 -8.98 3.70
C ALA A 79 5.82 -10.08 4.74
N GLY A 80 4.85 -10.29 5.61
CA GLY A 80 4.86 -11.32 6.63
C GLY A 80 4.17 -12.62 6.20
N ALA A 81 3.56 -13.28 7.18
CA ALA A 81 2.89 -14.56 6.97
C ALA A 81 1.67 -14.46 6.06
N ARG A 82 1.44 -15.54 5.31
CA ARG A 82 0.16 -15.80 4.66
C ARG A 82 -0.70 -16.63 5.61
N ARG A 83 -1.91 -16.16 5.90
CA ARG A 83 -2.82 -16.82 6.82
C ARG A 83 -4.29 -16.66 6.42
N PRO A 84 -5.20 -17.44 6.99
CA PRO A 84 -6.62 -17.19 6.86
C PRO A 84 -6.99 -15.78 7.36
N ALA A 85 -7.92 -15.13 6.69
CA ALA A 85 -8.48 -13.86 7.12
C ALA A 85 -9.38 -14.08 8.35
N THR A 86 -9.31 -13.17 9.30
CA THR A 86 -10.26 -13.15 10.43
C THR A 86 -11.62 -12.60 9.98
N ALA A 87 -12.67 -12.92 10.72
CA ALA A 87 -14.01 -12.38 10.47
C ALA A 87 -14.03 -10.85 10.53
N GLY A 88 -13.24 -10.25 11.43
CA GLY A 88 -13.10 -8.79 11.55
C GLY A 88 -12.45 -8.13 10.34
N GLU A 89 -11.40 -8.73 9.79
CA GLU A 89 -10.73 -8.25 8.58
C GLU A 89 -11.64 -8.32 7.36
N LEU A 90 -12.37 -9.42 7.21
CA LEU A 90 -13.38 -9.58 6.16
C LEU A 90 -14.49 -8.53 6.29
N ALA A 91 -15.05 -8.35 7.48
CA ALA A 91 -16.09 -7.35 7.72
C ALA A 91 -15.60 -5.93 7.41
N ARG A 92 -14.38 -5.58 7.84
CA ARG A 92 -13.75 -4.28 7.59
C ARG A 92 -13.56 -4.02 6.09
N PHE A 93 -13.11 -5.02 5.34
CA PHE A 93 -12.98 -4.91 3.90
C PHE A 93 -14.33 -4.81 3.19
N GLN A 94 -15.31 -5.64 3.55
CA GLN A 94 -16.66 -5.60 2.97
C GLN A 94 -17.34 -4.26 3.23
N GLN A 95 -17.15 -3.65 4.40
CA GLN A 95 -17.60 -2.31 4.70
C GLN A 95 -16.99 -1.26 3.75
N ARG A 96 -15.71 -1.36 3.46
CA ARG A 96 -15.00 -0.45 2.53
C ARG A 96 -15.56 -0.52 1.11
N VAL A 97 -15.92 -1.71 0.63
CA VAL A 97 -16.43 -1.93 -0.74
C VAL A 97 -17.96 -1.99 -0.81
N ARG A 98 -18.68 -1.63 0.26
CA ARG A 98 -20.14 -1.74 0.36
C ARG A 98 -20.90 -1.06 -0.78
N ALA A 99 -20.38 0.07 -1.28
CA ALA A 99 -21.01 0.84 -2.35
C ALA A 99 -21.16 0.07 -3.67
N VAL A 100 -20.25 -0.90 -3.90
CA VAL A 100 -20.24 -1.72 -5.12
C VAL A 100 -20.70 -3.16 -4.89
N ARG A 101 -21.23 -3.49 -3.69
CA ARG A 101 -21.60 -4.86 -3.29
C ARG A 101 -22.58 -5.56 -4.24
N ARG A 102 -23.42 -4.81 -4.93
CA ARG A 102 -24.43 -5.35 -5.86
C ARG A 102 -23.92 -5.51 -7.29
N THR A 103 -22.65 -5.23 -7.55
CA THR A 103 -22.07 -5.34 -8.90
C THR A 103 -21.53 -6.74 -9.18
N ARG A 104 -21.52 -7.14 -10.45
CA ARG A 104 -20.87 -8.40 -10.90
C ARG A 104 -19.36 -8.38 -10.56
N GLY A 105 -18.69 -7.23 -10.66
CA GLY A 105 -17.29 -7.08 -10.30
C GLY A 105 -17.01 -7.40 -8.84
N HIS A 106 -17.88 -6.97 -7.91
CA HIS A 106 -17.76 -7.36 -6.50
C HIS A 106 -17.90 -8.87 -6.31
N ALA A 107 -18.89 -9.49 -6.95
CA ALA A 107 -19.11 -10.94 -6.85
C ALA A 107 -17.89 -11.75 -7.33
N LEU A 108 -17.25 -11.30 -8.41
CA LEU A 108 -16.09 -11.97 -8.99
C LEU A 108 -14.79 -11.74 -8.19
N LEU A 109 -14.58 -10.52 -7.66
CA LEU A 109 -13.28 -10.13 -7.08
C LEU A 109 -13.26 -10.19 -5.55
N TRP A 110 -14.39 -9.98 -4.87
CA TRP A 110 -14.36 -9.71 -3.44
C TRP A 110 -15.36 -10.51 -2.60
N ALA A 111 -16.24 -11.29 -3.22
CA ALA A 111 -17.23 -12.09 -2.47
C ALA A 111 -16.61 -13.27 -1.71
N ASN A 112 -15.52 -13.85 -2.23
CA ASN A 112 -14.95 -15.11 -1.74
C ASN A 112 -13.51 -14.94 -1.22
N LEU A 113 -13.20 -13.81 -0.62
CA LEU A 113 -11.90 -13.57 0.00
C LEU A 113 -11.74 -14.43 1.25
N ARG A 114 -10.59 -15.11 1.39
CA ARG A 114 -10.33 -16.04 2.49
C ARG A 114 -8.95 -15.88 3.11
N THR A 115 -7.97 -15.43 2.32
CA THR A 115 -6.57 -15.46 2.71
C THR A 115 -5.99 -14.04 2.68
N VAL A 116 -5.24 -13.71 3.69
CA VAL A 116 -4.50 -12.45 3.78
C VAL A 116 -3.00 -12.70 3.85
N ARG A 117 -2.24 -11.74 3.38
CA ARG A 117 -0.81 -11.59 3.64
C ARG A 117 -0.60 -10.39 4.55
N GLU A 118 0.18 -10.57 5.58
CA GLU A 118 0.57 -9.51 6.49
C GLU A 118 1.58 -8.57 5.84
N LEU A 119 1.54 -7.31 6.25
CA LEU A 119 2.48 -6.27 5.83
C LEU A 119 2.98 -5.55 7.08
N HIS A 120 4.29 -5.39 7.19
CA HIS A 120 4.95 -4.64 8.24
C HIS A 120 5.70 -3.48 7.60
N PHE A 121 5.37 -2.25 8.00
CA PHE A 121 5.96 -1.05 7.44
C PHE A 121 6.91 -0.40 8.45
N ASP A 122 8.16 -0.27 8.05
CA ASP A 122 9.23 0.30 8.88
C ASP A 122 9.40 1.78 8.61
N ALA A 123 9.00 2.22 7.41
CA ALA A 123 9.19 3.59 6.97
C ALA A 123 8.08 4.03 6.01
N TRP A 124 7.90 5.34 5.90
CA TRP A 124 7.04 5.94 4.90
C TRP A 124 7.71 7.17 4.27
N GLU A 125 7.36 7.47 3.04
CA GLU A 125 7.88 8.62 2.30
C GLU A 125 6.71 9.35 1.61
N PRO A 126 6.58 10.66 1.76
CA PRO A 126 5.60 11.42 0.99
C PRO A 126 6.03 11.50 -0.48
N ILE A 127 5.06 11.49 -1.39
CA ILE A 127 5.31 11.77 -2.80
C ILE A 127 5.41 13.28 -3.00
N VAL A 128 6.53 13.70 -3.57
CA VAL A 128 6.77 15.09 -3.96
C VAL A 128 6.36 15.30 -5.41
N ILE A 129 5.51 16.29 -5.66
CA ILE A 129 5.05 16.67 -7.00
C ILE A 129 5.45 18.13 -7.27
N GLY A 130 6.69 18.32 -7.66
CA GLY A 130 7.23 19.61 -8.11
C GLY A 130 6.89 20.79 -7.19
N ALA A 131 6.47 21.92 -7.77
CA ALA A 131 6.15 23.13 -7.02
C ALA A 131 4.93 23.01 -6.11
N MET A 132 3.98 22.13 -6.43
CA MET A 132 2.74 21.97 -5.66
C MET A 132 2.93 21.37 -4.28
N THR A 133 4.07 20.72 -4.03
CA THR A 133 4.44 20.14 -2.72
C THR A 133 5.59 20.87 -2.04
N ARG A 134 6.12 21.93 -2.68
CA ARG A 134 7.26 22.67 -2.17
C ARG A 134 6.93 23.34 -0.82
N GLY A 135 7.77 23.11 0.19
CA GLY A 135 7.61 23.70 1.52
C GLY A 135 6.48 23.11 2.37
N VAL A 136 5.77 22.09 1.88
CA VAL A 136 4.69 21.43 2.64
C VAL A 136 5.24 20.31 3.52
N TRP A 137 6.41 19.74 3.15
CA TRP A 137 7.13 18.74 3.93
C TRP A 137 8.58 19.21 4.06
N ALA A 138 9.03 19.44 5.29
CA ALA A 138 10.43 19.68 5.56
C ALA A 138 11.23 18.38 5.31
N ALA A 139 12.48 18.52 4.89
CA ALA A 139 13.38 17.37 4.70
C ALA A 139 13.53 16.52 5.99
N ALA A 140 13.25 17.08 7.15
CA ALA A 140 13.24 16.41 8.44
C ALA A 140 12.13 15.35 8.55
N ASP A 141 10.95 15.58 7.96
CA ASP A 141 9.84 14.61 8.00
C ASP A 141 10.12 13.38 7.12
N VAL A 142 10.96 13.57 6.10
CA VAL A 142 11.41 12.49 5.20
C VAL A 142 12.58 11.72 5.82
N ALA A 143 13.38 12.37 6.67
CA ALA A 143 14.55 11.79 7.32
C ALA A 143 14.22 10.99 8.59
N ALA A 144 13.04 11.19 9.19
CA ALA A 144 12.61 10.52 10.41
C ALA A 144 12.14 9.06 10.18
N ALA A 145 12.02 8.62 8.94
CA ALA A 145 11.78 7.21 8.63
C ALA A 145 13.09 6.43 8.81
N PRO A 146 13.19 5.44 9.71
CA PRO A 146 14.38 4.62 9.85
C PRO A 146 14.71 3.98 8.50
N ARG A 147 15.88 4.29 7.94
CA ARG A 147 16.36 3.60 6.73
C ARG A 147 16.75 2.20 7.14
N PRO A 148 16.28 1.15 6.44
CA PRO A 148 16.79 -0.18 6.68
C PRO A 148 18.31 -0.18 6.46
N ASP A 149 19.01 -0.67 7.46
CA ASP A 149 20.47 -0.69 7.51
C ASP A 149 21.02 -1.38 6.26
N ARG A 150 21.88 -0.67 5.52
CA ARG A 150 22.60 -1.19 4.34
C ARG A 150 23.71 -2.18 4.73
N ALA A 151 23.90 -2.41 6.03
CA ALA A 151 25.06 -3.13 6.56
C ALA A 151 24.93 -4.67 6.53
N ALA A 152 23.83 -5.26 6.05
CA ALA A 152 23.67 -6.71 5.98
C ALA A 152 24.02 -7.33 4.61
N ARG A 153 24.95 -6.73 3.86
CA ARG A 153 25.49 -7.32 2.63
C ARG A 153 27.00 -7.11 2.60
N ALA A 154 27.70 -7.90 3.36
CA ALA A 154 29.08 -8.29 3.13
C ALA A 154 29.19 -9.80 3.23
#